data_61e8f1c6fb883cdc8536dbbb35c688b2
#
_entry.id   61e8f1c6fb883cdc8536dbbb35c688b2
#
_cell.length_a   1.000
_cell.length_b   1.000
_cell.length_c   1.000
_cell.angle_alpha   90.00
_cell.angle_beta   90.00
_cell.angle_gamma   90.00
#
_symmetry.space_group_name_H-M   'P 1'
#
loop_
_entity.id
_entity.type
_entity.pdbx_description
1 polymer ?
#
loop_
_entity_poly.entity_id
_entity_poly.type
_entity_poly.pdbx_seq_one_letter_code
_entity_poly.pdbx_strand_id
1 'polypeptide(L)'
;QMCIRDRAYAMFLPYQRRKDAFHSLVRRDGKHNNLLAIPVRKKSKYLRYCPVCAERDRQQYGETYWHRTGQIQGVKVCPQHRCYLQATEVLVSGKATPAFTPAEEAIPETQEVISCNNELELKLAQYIINVFQTDIDMENQVSVGEFLHMQMQGTEYLSLRGEQRNIGKLHQDFTRYYRDLQDNVFTNDRYRLQDVCMLGMFLGVKPEKLVNRKLPESSQIEEFEQRIYQLHEQGMKYPEIAKMLGGSYDTVKCIGEGRYKKYKKDDTGKQNIQSKKKGSDWKKIDRETLPLVKTAISGIREDKSQNGKPGRVTEYAVTKALGLPSKRMCQLPLCRLEIQKYKEEYPRYWARKVVWAVQEVLKNGDELNWKRIRELTNLRKTNLQQCFPYLIYETEKEVAEKIKSTIEI
;
A
#
# COMPACT_ATOMS: atom_id res chain seq x y z
N GLN A 1 3.96 29.15 1.39
CA GLN A 1 4.85 28.11 0.88
C GLN A 1 4.70 26.87 1.76
N MET A 2 4.32 25.72 1.16
CA MET A 2 4.32 24.45 1.87
C MET A 2 5.76 24.07 2.25
N CYS A 3 5.99 23.63 3.49
CA CYS A 3 7.32 23.18 3.91
C CYS A 3 7.72 21.91 3.15
N ILE A 4 9.03 21.56 3.19
CA ILE A 4 9.57 20.37 2.51
C ILE A 4 8.75 19.11 2.85
N ARG A 5 8.41 18.94 4.14
CA ARG A 5 7.64 17.82 4.63
C ARG A 5 6.27 17.74 3.96
N ASP A 6 5.55 18.85 3.93
CA ASP A 6 4.17 18.90 3.45
C ASP A 6 4.12 18.67 1.94
N ARG A 7 5.05 19.28 1.18
CA ARG A 7 5.14 19.08 -0.26
C ARG A 7 5.53 17.64 -0.62
N ALA A 8 6.55 17.09 0.00
CA ALA A 8 7.04 15.74 -0.29
C ALA A 8 6.02 14.64 0.06
N TYR A 9 5.22 14.84 1.10
CA TYR A 9 4.24 13.84 1.54
C TYR A 9 2.85 14.06 0.96
N ALA A 10 2.44 15.31 0.70
CA ALA A 10 1.13 15.61 0.14
C ALA A 10 1.03 15.27 -1.36
N MET A 11 2.13 15.32 -2.10
CA MET A 11 2.15 15.24 -3.56
C MET A 11 1.42 14.02 -4.13
N PHE A 12 1.54 12.87 -3.47
CA PHE A 12 0.97 11.61 -3.92
C PHE A 12 -0.26 11.14 -3.13
N LEU A 13 -0.73 11.93 -2.18
CA LEU A 13 -1.97 11.64 -1.46
C LEU A 13 -3.20 11.74 -2.40
N PRO A 14 -4.30 11.04 -2.08
CA PRO A 14 -5.57 11.23 -2.76
C PRO A 14 -5.98 12.71 -2.78
N TYR A 15 -6.58 13.16 -3.87
CA TYR A 15 -6.94 14.58 -4.08
C TYR A 15 -7.71 15.18 -2.89
N GLN A 16 -8.77 14.50 -2.42
CA GLN A 16 -9.57 15.01 -1.31
C GLN A 16 -8.74 15.20 -0.03
N ARG A 17 -7.92 14.21 0.32
CA ARG A 17 -7.07 14.28 1.51
C ARG A 17 -6.03 15.41 1.42
N ARG A 18 -5.51 15.66 0.24
CA ARG A 18 -4.59 16.77 -0.03
C ARG A 18 -5.28 18.12 0.08
N LYS A 19 -6.50 18.24 -0.45
CA LYS A 19 -7.34 19.43 -0.32
C LYS A 19 -7.66 19.73 1.14
N ASP A 20 -8.05 18.72 1.91
CA ASP A 20 -8.34 18.83 3.33
C ASP A 20 -7.10 19.26 4.14
N ALA A 21 -5.92 18.70 3.81
CA ALA A 21 -4.66 19.12 4.43
C ALA A 21 -4.32 20.57 4.11
N PHE A 22 -4.51 21.01 2.87
CA PHE A 22 -4.30 22.41 2.46
C PHE A 22 -5.25 23.37 3.20
N HIS A 23 -6.55 23.02 3.28
CA HIS A 23 -7.51 23.82 4.04
C HIS A 23 -7.18 23.89 5.54
N SER A 24 -6.70 22.79 6.11
CA SER A 24 -6.25 22.74 7.51
C SER A 24 -5.03 23.65 7.73
N LEU A 25 -4.07 23.67 6.79
CA LEU A 25 -2.92 24.56 6.84
C LEU A 25 -3.34 26.02 6.78
N VAL A 26 -4.26 26.38 5.89
CA VAL A 26 -4.78 27.75 5.75
C VAL A 26 -5.51 28.18 7.04
N ARG A 27 -6.34 27.29 7.61
CA ARG A 27 -7.09 27.55 8.86
C ARG A 27 -6.23 27.53 10.11
N ARG A 28 -5.00 26.96 10.04
CA ARG A 28 -4.07 26.78 11.17
C ARG A 28 -4.68 25.92 12.30
N ASP A 29 -5.57 24.97 11.99
CA ASP A 29 -6.25 24.11 12.97
C ASP A 29 -5.41 22.91 13.44
N GLY A 30 -4.20 22.75 12.96
CA GLY A 30 -3.25 21.68 13.33
C GLY A 30 -3.58 20.28 12.78
N LYS A 31 -4.77 20.08 12.18
CA LYS A 31 -5.21 18.75 11.67
C LYS A 31 -4.39 18.29 10.45
N HIS A 32 -3.75 19.20 9.74
CA HIS A 32 -2.90 18.88 8.58
C HIS A 32 -1.80 17.87 8.93
N ASN A 33 -1.26 17.88 10.16
CA ASN A 33 -0.24 16.93 10.57
C ASN A 33 -0.72 15.48 10.50
N ASN A 34 -1.96 15.22 10.90
CA ASN A 34 -2.57 13.89 10.85
C ASN A 34 -2.96 13.50 9.42
N LEU A 35 -3.42 14.47 8.62
CA LEU A 35 -3.78 14.27 7.22
C LEU A 35 -2.57 13.92 6.35
N LEU A 36 -1.40 14.51 6.68
CA LEU A 36 -0.12 14.28 6.00
C LEU A 36 0.71 13.15 6.64
N ALA A 37 0.26 12.56 7.75
CA ALA A 37 0.96 11.48 8.42
C ALA A 37 1.02 10.22 7.54
N ILE A 38 2.17 10.00 6.93
CA ILE A 38 2.49 8.77 6.21
C ILE A 38 3.53 8.02 7.05
N PRO A 39 3.37 6.70 7.25
CA PRO A 39 4.38 5.89 7.93
C PRO A 39 5.68 5.91 7.12
N VAL A 40 6.65 6.66 7.59
CA VAL A 40 7.96 6.73 6.92
C VAL A 40 8.91 5.78 7.63
N ARG A 41 9.30 4.71 6.97
CA ARG A 41 10.15 3.67 7.55
C ARG A 41 11.56 4.11 7.94
N LYS A 42 12.14 5.09 7.25
CA LYS A 42 13.49 5.62 7.59
C LYS A 42 13.54 7.11 7.26
N LYS A 43 13.27 7.96 8.24
CA LYS A 43 13.60 9.39 8.16
C LYS A 43 15.08 9.56 8.47
N SER A 44 15.77 10.43 7.71
CA SER A 44 17.04 10.96 8.22
C SER A 44 16.79 11.64 9.56
N LYS A 45 17.55 11.28 10.59
CA LYS A 45 17.50 11.96 11.88
C LYS A 45 18.10 13.35 11.80
N TYR A 46 19.09 13.52 10.95
CA TYR A 46 19.96 14.69 10.89
C TYR A 46 19.82 15.42 9.57
N LEU A 47 20.05 16.72 9.59
CA LEU A 47 20.16 17.54 8.39
C LEU A 47 21.40 17.12 7.60
N ARG A 48 21.27 17.19 6.28
CA ARG A 48 22.31 16.75 5.34
C ARG A 48 22.73 17.89 4.44
N TYR A 49 23.97 17.82 3.98
CA TYR A 49 24.55 18.82 3.09
C TYR A 49 25.45 18.15 2.03
N CYS A 50 25.72 18.88 0.97
CA CYS A 50 26.76 18.54 0.00
C CYS A 50 28.00 19.38 0.34
N PRO A 51 29.18 18.78 0.58
CA PRO A 51 30.39 19.51 0.90
C PRO A 51 30.74 20.59 -0.13
N VAL A 52 30.65 20.23 -1.42
CA VAL A 52 30.97 21.15 -2.53
C VAL A 52 29.95 22.28 -2.65
N CYS A 53 28.66 22.01 -2.38
CA CYS A 53 27.67 23.09 -2.32
C CYS A 53 28.00 24.07 -1.18
N ALA A 54 28.33 23.54 0.01
CA ALA A 54 28.63 24.36 1.18
C ALA A 54 29.84 25.27 0.95
N GLU A 55 30.88 24.76 0.35
CA GLU A 55 32.05 25.55 0.00
C GLU A 55 31.74 26.62 -1.04
N ARG A 56 31.00 26.26 -2.10
CA ARG A 56 30.56 27.22 -3.12
C ARG A 56 29.71 28.33 -2.52
N ASP A 57 28.80 28.00 -1.60
CA ASP A 57 27.93 28.98 -0.96
C ASP A 57 28.76 29.98 -0.12
N ARG A 58 29.79 29.50 0.63
CA ARG A 58 30.73 30.36 1.38
C ARG A 58 31.48 31.31 0.47
N GLN A 59 31.97 30.80 -0.66
CA GLN A 59 32.69 31.63 -1.65
C GLN A 59 31.76 32.68 -2.30
N GLN A 60 30.49 32.35 -2.53
CA GLN A 60 29.56 33.24 -3.23
C GLN A 60 28.84 34.21 -2.29
N TYR A 61 28.47 33.76 -1.09
CA TYR A 61 27.58 34.48 -0.18
C TYR A 61 28.23 34.82 1.19
N GLY A 62 29.43 34.31 1.45
CA GLY A 62 30.11 34.47 2.73
C GLY A 62 29.72 33.46 3.78
N GLU A 63 28.62 32.73 3.57
CA GLU A 63 28.11 31.71 4.48
C GLU A 63 27.39 30.59 3.73
N THR A 64 27.33 29.39 4.28
CA THR A 64 26.52 28.29 3.73
C THR A 64 25.13 28.25 4.35
N TYR A 65 24.18 27.59 3.67
CA TYR A 65 22.80 27.43 4.13
C TYR A 65 22.24 26.03 3.86
N TRP A 66 21.14 25.68 4.55
CA TRP A 66 20.52 24.36 4.38
C TRP A 66 19.80 24.27 3.04
N HIS A 67 20.36 23.50 2.09
CA HIS A 67 19.74 23.21 0.82
C HIS A 67 18.55 22.27 0.99
N ARG A 68 17.37 22.71 0.54
CA ARG A 68 16.11 21.94 0.63
C ARG A 68 16.18 20.62 -0.10
N THR A 69 16.86 20.56 -1.24
CA THR A 69 17.03 19.37 -2.06
C THR A 69 17.79 18.27 -1.32
N GLY A 70 18.79 18.63 -0.52
CA GLY A 70 19.54 17.69 0.32
C GLY A 70 18.70 17.05 1.44
N GLN A 71 17.54 17.62 1.80
CA GLN A 71 16.66 17.11 2.85
C GLN A 71 15.56 16.19 2.32
N ILE A 72 15.42 16.05 0.98
CA ILE A 72 14.38 15.21 0.38
C ILE A 72 14.71 13.73 0.62
N GLN A 73 13.74 13.01 1.14
CA GLN A 73 13.90 11.57 1.36
C GLN A 73 14.15 10.85 0.03
N GLY A 74 15.14 9.95 0.01
CA GLY A 74 15.55 9.22 -1.19
C GLY A 74 16.67 9.91 -1.99
N VAL A 75 16.98 11.18 -1.73
CA VAL A 75 18.14 11.87 -2.29
C VAL A 75 19.33 11.60 -1.38
N LYS A 76 20.29 10.79 -1.82
CA LYS A 76 21.50 10.44 -1.07
C LYS A 76 22.76 11.14 -1.61
N VAL A 77 22.69 11.61 -2.84
CA VAL A 77 23.79 12.21 -3.56
C VAL A 77 23.43 13.59 -4.09
N CYS A 78 24.38 14.46 -4.24
CA CYS A 78 24.24 15.72 -4.96
C CYS A 78 24.46 15.45 -6.46
N PRO A 79 23.44 15.54 -7.31
CA PRO A 79 23.61 15.26 -8.74
C PRO A 79 24.47 16.29 -9.47
N GLN A 80 24.53 17.53 -8.96
CA GLN A 80 25.39 18.59 -9.54
C GLN A 80 26.87 18.33 -9.31
N HIS A 81 27.22 17.88 -8.11
CA HIS A 81 28.62 17.69 -7.72
C HIS A 81 29.04 16.21 -7.68
N ARG A 82 28.14 15.29 -8.03
CA ARG A 82 28.40 13.85 -8.12
C ARG A 82 29.05 13.29 -6.86
N CYS A 83 28.60 13.72 -5.68
CA CYS A 83 29.12 13.29 -4.38
C CYS A 83 28.00 12.92 -3.42
N TYR A 84 28.31 12.10 -2.43
CA TYR A 84 27.39 11.73 -1.38
C TYR A 84 27.10 12.90 -0.44
N LEU A 85 25.83 13.03 -0.03
CA LEU A 85 25.41 13.98 1.00
C LEU A 85 25.92 13.49 2.36
N GLN A 86 26.46 14.40 3.14
CA GLN A 86 26.92 14.14 4.50
C GLN A 86 25.87 14.57 5.53
N ALA A 87 25.79 13.85 6.63
CA ALA A 87 24.89 14.16 7.74
C ALA A 87 25.64 15.00 8.79
N THR A 88 24.94 15.99 9.34
CA THR A 88 25.41 16.73 10.51
C THR A 88 24.85 16.10 11.80
N GLU A 89 25.13 16.70 12.96
CA GLU A 89 24.51 16.34 14.24
C GLU A 89 23.19 17.09 14.48
N VAL A 90 22.80 18.01 13.62
CA VAL A 90 21.56 18.80 13.75
C VAL A 90 20.34 17.95 13.40
N LEU A 91 19.44 17.79 14.38
CA LEU A 91 18.23 17.00 14.23
C LEU A 91 17.22 17.69 13.29
N VAL A 92 16.63 16.92 12.36
CA VAL A 92 15.55 17.39 11.46
C VAL A 92 14.29 17.76 12.26
N SER A 93 14.02 17.09 13.36
CA SER A 93 12.88 17.40 14.24
C SER A 93 13.21 16.97 15.68
N GLY A 94 12.98 17.85 16.62
CA GLY A 94 13.03 17.60 18.06
C GLY A 94 11.67 17.79 18.72
N LYS A 95 11.46 17.21 19.92
CA LYS A 95 10.25 17.43 20.74
C LYS A 95 10.21 18.83 21.36
N ALA A 96 11.35 19.42 21.59
CA ALA A 96 11.48 20.83 21.97
C ALA A 96 11.63 21.65 20.69
N THR A 97 11.07 22.87 20.65
CA THR A 97 11.33 23.82 19.58
C THR A 97 12.85 24.02 19.53
N PRO A 98 13.57 23.42 18.58
CA PRO A 98 15.00 23.61 18.53
C PRO A 98 15.25 25.07 18.21
N ALA A 99 16.20 25.66 18.88
CA ALA A 99 16.83 26.87 18.38
C ALA A 99 17.24 26.57 16.93
N PHE A 100 16.91 27.45 16.01
CA PHE A 100 17.35 27.34 14.64
C PHE A 100 18.87 27.32 14.63
N THR A 101 19.47 26.22 14.16
CA THR A 101 20.90 26.11 13.99
C THR A 101 21.26 26.49 12.56
N PRO A 102 21.98 27.58 12.34
CA PRO A 102 22.48 27.96 11.02
C PRO A 102 23.33 26.86 10.40
N ALA A 103 23.31 26.74 9.08
CA ALA A 103 24.14 25.74 8.41
C ALA A 103 25.64 26.03 8.59
N GLU A 104 26.01 27.32 8.62
CA GLU A 104 27.39 27.76 8.82
C GLU A 104 28.00 27.29 10.15
N GLU A 105 27.21 27.27 11.22
CA GLU A 105 27.67 26.77 12.53
C GLU A 105 27.78 25.22 12.59
N ALA A 106 26.99 24.54 11.75
CA ALA A 106 26.87 23.07 11.83
C ALA A 106 27.71 22.34 10.79
N ILE A 107 28.10 23.00 9.71
CA ILE A 107 28.85 22.40 8.62
C ILE A 107 30.32 22.83 8.74
N PRO A 108 31.24 21.87 8.98
CA PRO A 108 32.65 22.20 9.10
C PRO A 108 33.20 22.91 7.84
N GLU A 109 34.24 23.70 7.99
CA GLU A 109 34.87 24.43 6.88
C GLU A 109 35.56 23.49 5.87
N THR A 110 36.23 22.46 6.38
CA THR A 110 36.93 21.49 5.57
C THR A 110 36.28 20.13 5.66
N GLN A 111 35.99 19.54 4.50
CA GLN A 111 35.25 18.28 4.39
C GLN A 111 35.88 17.38 3.32
N GLU A 112 35.92 16.08 3.60
CA GLU A 112 36.22 15.09 2.60
C GLU A 112 35.05 14.94 1.63
N VAL A 113 35.32 15.00 0.33
CA VAL A 113 34.28 14.84 -0.71
C VAL A 113 34.29 13.38 -1.16
N ILE A 114 33.23 12.64 -0.79
CA ILE A 114 33.05 11.26 -1.22
C ILE A 114 32.34 11.24 -2.56
N SER A 115 33.05 10.96 -3.64
CA SER A 115 32.51 10.92 -4.99
C SER A 115 31.53 9.78 -5.19
N CYS A 116 30.46 10.03 -5.96
CA CYS A 116 29.49 9.02 -6.39
C CYS A 116 29.71 8.69 -7.88
N ASN A 117 30.11 7.46 -8.18
CA ASN A 117 30.28 6.95 -9.53
C ASN A 117 29.06 6.15 -10.03
N ASN A 118 28.02 6.01 -9.21
CA ASN A 118 26.81 5.27 -9.58
C ASN A 118 25.86 6.17 -10.37
N GLU A 119 25.87 6.03 -11.69
CA GLU A 119 25.02 6.82 -12.60
C GLU A 119 23.52 6.65 -12.34
N LEU A 120 23.09 5.47 -11.90
CA LEU A 120 21.69 5.21 -11.59
C LEU A 120 21.25 5.96 -10.33
N GLU A 121 22.11 6.03 -9.32
CA GLU A 121 21.86 6.78 -8.08
C GLU A 121 21.79 8.29 -8.34
N LEU A 122 22.69 8.80 -9.19
CA LEU A 122 22.67 10.19 -9.65
C LEU A 122 21.38 10.52 -10.42
N LYS A 123 20.97 9.66 -11.36
CA LYS A 123 19.74 9.82 -12.14
C LYS A 123 18.50 9.78 -11.23
N LEU A 124 18.47 8.87 -10.27
CA LEU A 124 17.36 8.78 -9.32
C LEU A 124 17.28 10.02 -8.42
N ALA A 125 18.42 10.49 -7.90
CA ALA A 125 18.46 11.72 -7.11
C ALA A 125 17.96 12.93 -7.93
N GLN A 126 18.41 13.09 -9.16
CA GLN A 126 17.96 14.16 -10.05
C GLN A 126 16.45 14.02 -10.36
N TYR A 127 15.96 12.81 -10.62
CA TYR A 127 14.55 12.56 -10.87
C TYR A 127 13.67 12.96 -9.67
N ILE A 128 14.07 12.56 -8.45
CA ILE A 128 13.36 12.92 -7.21
C ILE A 128 13.36 14.44 -7.01
N ILE A 129 14.49 15.10 -7.25
CA ILE A 129 14.61 16.56 -7.15
C ILE A 129 13.69 17.25 -8.16
N ASN A 130 13.66 16.79 -9.39
CA ASN A 130 12.80 17.35 -10.43
C ASN A 130 11.32 17.17 -10.06
N VAL A 131 10.92 15.97 -9.58
CA VAL A 131 9.56 15.74 -9.07
C VAL A 131 9.22 16.71 -7.94
N PHE A 132 10.15 16.94 -7.01
CA PHE A 132 9.93 17.85 -5.90
C PHE A 132 9.84 19.33 -6.34
N GLN A 133 10.58 19.73 -7.35
CA GLN A 133 10.61 21.11 -7.87
C GLN A 133 9.47 21.43 -8.82
N THR A 134 8.86 20.42 -9.44
CA THR A 134 7.76 20.60 -10.38
C THR A 134 6.55 21.27 -9.72
N ASP A 135 5.97 22.25 -10.36
CA ASP A 135 4.75 22.90 -9.90
C ASP A 135 3.56 21.96 -9.96
N ILE A 136 2.74 21.98 -8.90
CA ILE A 136 1.60 21.09 -8.74
C ILE A 136 0.34 21.78 -9.26
N ASP A 137 -0.20 21.24 -10.36
CA ASP A 137 -1.57 21.52 -10.77
C ASP A 137 -2.52 20.72 -9.86
N MET A 138 -3.38 21.44 -9.13
CA MET A 138 -4.32 20.83 -8.17
C MET A 138 -5.62 20.37 -8.84
N GLU A 139 -5.83 20.70 -10.11
CA GLU A 139 -7.08 20.38 -10.78
C GLU A 139 -7.01 19.03 -11.50
N ASN A 140 -8.12 18.30 -11.47
CA ASN A 140 -8.36 17.08 -12.27
C ASN A 140 -7.26 16.00 -12.21
N GLN A 141 -6.59 15.87 -11.07
CA GLN A 141 -5.57 14.83 -10.91
C GLN A 141 -6.16 13.48 -10.55
N VAL A 142 -5.72 12.45 -11.25
CA VAL A 142 -5.97 11.05 -10.89
C VAL A 142 -5.05 10.58 -9.75
N SER A 143 -5.42 9.49 -9.10
CA SER A 143 -4.56 8.91 -8.07
C SER A 143 -3.25 8.38 -8.66
N VAL A 144 -2.17 8.33 -7.86
CA VAL A 144 -0.87 7.79 -8.29
C VAL A 144 -1.01 6.36 -8.78
N GLY A 145 -1.78 5.54 -8.05
CA GLY A 145 -1.99 4.14 -8.42
C GLY A 145 -2.71 3.99 -9.75
N GLU A 146 -3.70 4.81 -10.01
CA GLU A 146 -4.45 4.82 -11.26
C GLU A 146 -3.59 5.30 -12.43
N PHE A 147 -2.83 6.39 -12.23
CA PHE A 147 -1.91 6.90 -13.23
C PHE A 147 -0.83 5.88 -13.60
N LEU A 148 -0.12 5.30 -12.61
CA LEU A 148 0.91 4.30 -12.87
C LEU A 148 0.34 3.02 -13.48
N HIS A 149 -0.90 2.66 -13.12
CA HIS A 149 -1.62 1.57 -13.76
C HIS A 149 -1.84 1.86 -15.26
N MET A 150 -2.25 3.08 -15.62
CA MET A 150 -2.40 3.48 -17.03
C MET A 150 -1.06 3.44 -17.78
N GLN A 151 0.05 3.88 -17.13
CA GLN A 151 1.38 3.81 -17.75
C GLN A 151 1.85 2.37 -18.00
N MET A 152 1.32 1.39 -17.27
CA MET A 152 1.61 -0.03 -17.48
C MET A 152 0.68 -0.70 -18.50
N GLN A 153 -0.41 -0.06 -18.91
CA GLN A 153 -1.32 -0.60 -19.91
C GLN A 153 -0.60 -0.77 -21.25
N GLY A 154 -0.82 -1.91 -21.89
CA GLY A 154 -0.14 -2.24 -23.15
C GLY A 154 1.33 -2.66 -23.02
N THR A 155 1.89 -2.68 -21.81
CA THR A 155 3.20 -3.26 -21.53
C THR A 155 3.07 -4.74 -21.15
N GLU A 156 4.20 -5.43 -21.08
CA GLU A 156 4.24 -6.82 -20.62
C GLU A 156 3.78 -7.05 -19.17
N TYR A 157 3.62 -5.98 -18.38
CA TYR A 157 3.18 -6.02 -16.99
C TYR A 157 1.67 -5.97 -16.84
N LEU A 158 0.97 -5.38 -17.80
CA LEU A 158 -0.46 -5.17 -17.73
C LEU A 158 -1.10 -5.27 -19.11
N SER A 159 -2.14 -6.11 -19.25
CA SER A 159 -2.93 -6.16 -20.47
C SER A 159 -3.59 -4.81 -20.74
N LEU A 160 -3.93 -4.54 -22.02
CA LEU A 160 -4.65 -3.32 -22.40
C LEU A 160 -6.02 -3.19 -21.73
N ARG A 161 -6.64 -4.30 -21.32
CA ARG A 161 -7.88 -4.30 -20.53
C ARG A 161 -7.66 -3.99 -19.06
N GLY A 162 -6.39 -3.93 -18.59
CA GLY A 162 -6.07 -3.71 -17.19
C GLY A 162 -6.41 -4.88 -16.26
N GLU A 163 -6.84 -6.02 -16.81
CA GLU A 163 -7.40 -7.15 -16.05
C GLU A 163 -6.35 -8.13 -15.53
N GLN A 164 -5.21 -8.24 -16.21
CA GLN A 164 -4.14 -9.16 -15.82
C GLN A 164 -2.84 -8.39 -15.55
N ARG A 165 -2.37 -8.49 -14.32
CA ARG A 165 -1.05 -7.96 -13.93
C ARG A 165 -0.06 -9.10 -13.80
N ASN A 166 1.02 -9.03 -14.55
CA ASN A 166 2.17 -9.89 -14.29
C ASN A 166 3.07 -9.24 -13.22
N ILE A 167 2.58 -9.23 -11.97
CA ILE A 167 3.28 -8.61 -10.83
C ILE A 167 4.64 -9.29 -10.59
N GLY A 168 4.73 -10.59 -10.82
CA GLY A 168 5.99 -11.33 -10.66
C GLY A 168 7.08 -10.82 -11.60
N LYS A 169 6.73 -10.63 -12.88
CA LYS A 169 7.65 -10.08 -13.87
C LYS A 169 8.02 -8.63 -13.58
N LEU A 170 7.05 -7.79 -13.24
CA LEU A 170 7.31 -6.41 -12.83
C LEU A 170 8.33 -6.34 -11.68
N HIS A 171 8.13 -7.19 -10.66
CA HIS A 171 9.06 -7.24 -9.52
C HIS A 171 10.47 -7.68 -9.92
N GLN A 172 10.59 -8.70 -10.78
CA GLN A 172 11.89 -9.17 -11.27
C GLN A 172 12.63 -8.10 -12.07
N ASP A 173 11.93 -7.46 -13.03
CA ASP A 173 12.53 -6.45 -13.88
C ASP A 173 12.87 -5.17 -13.12
N PHE A 174 12.02 -4.75 -12.16
CA PHE A 174 12.30 -3.65 -11.26
C PHE A 174 13.53 -3.93 -10.39
N THR A 175 13.62 -5.12 -9.79
CA THR A 175 14.77 -5.53 -8.96
C THR A 175 16.05 -5.58 -9.79
N ARG A 176 15.97 -6.07 -11.02
CA ARG A 176 17.12 -6.09 -11.96
C ARG A 176 17.56 -4.68 -12.34
N TYR A 177 16.61 -3.78 -12.61
CA TYR A 177 16.90 -2.40 -12.98
C TYR A 177 17.63 -1.64 -11.86
N TYR A 178 17.22 -1.86 -10.61
CA TYR A 178 17.79 -1.20 -9.43
C TYR A 178 18.79 -2.05 -8.64
N ARG A 179 19.34 -3.12 -9.24
CA ARG A 179 20.24 -4.07 -8.54
C ARG A 179 21.45 -3.41 -7.87
N ASP A 180 21.96 -2.34 -8.46
CA ASP A 180 23.17 -1.64 -8.00
C ASP A 180 22.87 -0.57 -6.92
N LEU A 181 21.62 -0.44 -6.49
CA LEU A 181 21.21 0.42 -5.37
C LEU A 181 21.00 -0.39 -4.10
N GLN A 182 21.53 0.13 -2.98
CA GLN A 182 21.42 -0.56 -1.67
C GLN A 182 19.97 -0.71 -1.15
N ASP A 183 19.05 0.17 -1.59
CA ASP A 183 17.64 0.22 -1.14
C ASP A 183 16.66 -0.18 -2.26
N ASN A 184 16.97 -1.22 -3.02
CA ASN A 184 16.21 -1.68 -4.18
C ASN A 184 14.96 -2.51 -3.82
N VAL A 185 14.40 -2.36 -2.63
CA VAL A 185 13.23 -3.12 -2.21
C VAL A 185 11.98 -2.58 -2.91
N PHE A 186 11.36 -3.41 -3.74
CA PHE A 186 10.04 -3.13 -4.30
C PHE A 186 9.00 -3.13 -3.18
N THR A 187 8.48 -1.95 -2.87
CA THR A 187 7.40 -1.79 -1.88
C THR A 187 6.12 -1.37 -2.58
N ASN A 188 4.98 -1.90 -2.14
CA ASN A 188 3.65 -1.49 -2.60
C ASN A 188 3.18 -0.18 -1.95
N ASP A 189 4.07 0.59 -1.35
CA ASP A 189 3.73 1.84 -0.71
C ASP A 189 3.54 2.95 -1.76
N ARG A 190 2.29 3.16 -2.15
CA ARG A 190 1.87 4.10 -3.20
C ARG A 190 2.04 5.57 -2.84
N TYR A 191 2.48 5.87 -1.63
CA TYR A 191 2.52 7.24 -1.11
C TYR A 191 3.93 7.70 -0.77
N ARG A 192 4.90 6.81 -0.72
CA ARG A 192 6.30 7.19 -0.46
C ARG A 192 6.91 7.83 -1.71
N LEU A 193 7.42 9.04 -1.55
CA LEU A 193 8.03 9.80 -2.64
C LEU A 193 9.09 8.97 -3.39
N GLN A 194 10.01 8.33 -2.66
CA GLN A 194 11.08 7.53 -3.26
C GLN A 194 10.53 6.36 -4.08
N ASP A 195 9.60 5.57 -3.55
CA ASP A 195 9.07 4.38 -4.23
C ASP A 195 8.27 4.76 -5.48
N VAL A 196 7.48 5.82 -5.38
CA VAL A 196 6.73 6.35 -6.54
C VAL A 196 7.68 6.88 -7.61
N CYS A 197 8.75 7.60 -7.23
CA CYS A 197 9.76 8.08 -8.17
C CYS A 197 10.54 6.94 -8.81
N MET A 198 10.93 5.92 -8.04
CA MET A 198 11.59 4.73 -8.58
C MET A 198 10.71 4.02 -9.61
N LEU A 199 9.42 3.80 -9.29
CA LEU A 199 8.51 3.16 -10.24
C LEU A 199 8.24 4.06 -11.46
N GLY A 200 8.06 5.36 -11.26
CA GLY A 200 7.89 6.32 -12.36
C GLY A 200 9.10 6.36 -13.30
N MET A 201 10.30 6.42 -12.74
CA MET A 201 11.55 6.40 -13.51
C MET A 201 11.74 5.06 -14.25
N PHE A 202 11.45 3.94 -13.61
CA PHE A 202 11.49 2.61 -14.22
C PHE A 202 10.53 2.49 -15.43
N LEU A 203 9.33 3.08 -15.32
CA LEU A 203 8.34 3.10 -16.40
C LEU A 203 8.60 4.20 -17.44
N GLY A 204 9.69 4.96 -17.33
CA GLY A 204 10.03 6.05 -18.26
C GLY A 204 9.11 7.27 -18.16
N VAL A 205 8.39 7.45 -17.06
CA VAL A 205 7.49 8.58 -16.84
C VAL A 205 8.31 9.84 -16.54
N LYS A 206 8.02 10.95 -17.22
CA LYS A 206 8.66 12.24 -16.93
C LYS A 206 8.20 12.80 -15.58
N PRO A 207 9.08 13.49 -14.80
CA PRO A 207 8.73 14.06 -13.49
C PRO A 207 7.46 14.91 -13.51
N GLU A 208 7.30 15.77 -14.53
CA GLU A 208 6.17 16.67 -14.69
C GLU A 208 4.84 15.90 -14.84
N LYS A 209 4.86 14.82 -15.62
CA LYS A 209 3.69 13.96 -15.82
C LYS A 209 3.36 13.15 -14.56
N LEU A 210 4.38 12.76 -13.77
CA LEU A 210 4.18 12.06 -12.50
C LEU A 210 3.56 12.97 -11.44
N VAL A 211 3.91 14.26 -11.43
CA VAL A 211 3.36 15.27 -10.51
C VAL A 211 1.95 15.67 -10.95
N ASN A 212 1.78 16.05 -12.23
CA ASN A 212 0.56 16.55 -12.81
C ASN A 212 -0.17 15.44 -13.59
N ARG A 213 -0.65 14.47 -12.85
CA ARG A 213 -1.30 13.26 -13.37
C ARG A 213 -2.68 13.57 -13.93
N LYS A 214 -2.77 13.72 -15.22
CA LYS A 214 -4.05 13.85 -15.93
C LYS A 214 -4.42 12.51 -16.57
N LEU A 215 -5.73 12.26 -16.68
CA LEU A 215 -6.21 11.21 -17.57
C LEU A 215 -5.72 11.58 -18.97
N PRO A 216 -5.18 10.63 -19.75
CA PRO A 216 -4.94 10.88 -21.15
C PRO A 216 -6.28 11.32 -21.75
N GLU A 217 -6.25 12.42 -22.48
CA GLU A 217 -7.38 12.77 -23.33
C GLU A 217 -7.70 11.53 -24.18
N SER A 218 -8.96 11.29 -24.48
CA SER A 218 -9.46 10.07 -25.15
C SER A 218 -8.71 9.66 -26.43
N SER A 219 -7.87 10.55 -26.94
CA SER A 219 -7.04 10.41 -28.13
C SER A 219 -6.10 9.18 -28.12
N GLN A 220 -5.45 8.83 -26.99
CA GLN A 220 -4.46 7.73 -27.03
C GLN A 220 -5.10 6.35 -27.19
N ILE A 221 -6.28 6.16 -26.62
CA ILE A 221 -7.04 4.90 -26.81
C ILE A 221 -7.59 4.88 -28.26
N GLU A 222 -8.04 6.03 -28.75
CA GLU A 222 -8.53 6.18 -30.11
C GLU A 222 -7.43 6.00 -31.15
N GLU A 223 -6.24 6.56 -30.91
CA GLU A 223 -5.05 6.34 -31.76
C GLU A 223 -4.64 4.87 -31.78
N PHE A 224 -4.69 4.19 -30.63
CA PHE A 224 -4.37 2.77 -30.56
C PHE A 224 -5.40 1.91 -31.31
N GLU A 225 -6.69 2.18 -31.14
CA GLU A 225 -7.76 1.50 -31.88
C GLU A 225 -7.62 1.76 -33.39
N GLN A 226 -7.41 3.01 -33.80
CA GLN A 226 -7.19 3.38 -35.20
C GLN A 226 -5.95 2.69 -35.79
N ARG A 227 -4.88 2.55 -35.00
CA ARG A 227 -3.66 1.88 -35.44
C ARG A 227 -3.88 0.37 -35.67
N ILE A 228 -4.70 -0.27 -34.84
CA ILE A 228 -5.09 -1.68 -35.04
C ILE A 228 -5.88 -1.83 -36.35
N TYR A 229 -6.85 -0.95 -36.57
CA TYR A 229 -7.64 -0.98 -37.83
C TYR A 229 -6.76 -0.76 -39.06
N GLN A 230 -5.89 0.24 -39.06
CA GLN A 230 -4.96 0.53 -40.16
C GLN A 230 -4.04 -0.66 -40.49
N LEU A 231 -3.45 -1.27 -39.45
CA LEU A 231 -2.56 -2.42 -39.65
C LEU A 231 -3.31 -3.66 -40.13
N HIS A 232 -4.55 -3.82 -39.68
CA HIS A 232 -5.38 -4.92 -40.14
C HIS A 232 -5.86 -4.74 -41.61
N GLU A 233 -6.22 -3.53 -42.00
CA GLU A 233 -6.54 -3.16 -43.39
C GLU A 233 -5.33 -3.33 -44.32
N GLN A 234 -4.10 -3.16 -43.80
CA GLN A 234 -2.86 -3.46 -44.54
C GLN A 234 -2.58 -4.97 -44.67
N GLY A 235 -3.51 -5.82 -44.20
CA GLY A 235 -3.41 -7.27 -44.31
C GLY A 235 -2.65 -7.98 -43.22
N MET A 236 -2.23 -7.23 -42.15
CA MET A 236 -1.49 -7.80 -41.03
C MET A 236 -2.42 -8.63 -40.13
N LYS A 237 -1.97 -9.79 -39.69
CA LYS A 237 -2.74 -10.67 -38.80
C LYS A 237 -2.71 -10.17 -37.36
N TYR A 238 -3.78 -10.38 -36.59
CA TYR A 238 -3.88 -9.94 -35.18
C TYR A 238 -2.72 -10.37 -34.26
N PRO A 239 -2.13 -11.57 -34.41
CA PRO A 239 -0.94 -11.93 -33.61
C PRO A 239 0.28 -11.03 -33.89
N GLU A 240 0.48 -10.63 -35.13
CA GLU A 240 1.57 -9.77 -35.57
C GLU A 240 1.33 -8.34 -35.10
N ILE A 241 0.12 -7.82 -35.22
CA ILE A 241 -0.31 -6.52 -34.70
C ILE A 241 -0.12 -6.48 -33.17
N ALA A 242 -0.53 -7.54 -32.47
CA ALA A 242 -0.37 -7.64 -31.02
C ALA A 242 1.12 -7.58 -30.61
N LYS A 243 1.98 -8.26 -31.34
CA LYS A 243 3.44 -8.24 -31.10
C LYS A 243 4.05 -6.86 -31.41
N MET A 244 3.63 -6.24 -32.50
CA MET A 244 4.11 -4.91 -32.93
C MET A 244 3.70 -3.79 -31.96
N LEU A 245 2.43 -3.81 -31.52
CA LEU A 245 1.88 -2.78 -30.63
C LEU A 245 2.06 -3.08 -29.14
N GLY A 246 2.72 -4.21 -28.78
CA GLY A 246 2.92 -4.61 -27.38
C GLY A 246 1.62 -4.96 -26.64
N GLY A 247 0.56 -5.31 -27.37
CA GLY A 247 -0.75 -5.64 -26.82
C GLY A 247 -1.02 -7.15 -26.70
N SER A 248 -2.03 -7.55 -25.90
CA SER A 248 -2.46 -8.93 -25.89
C SER A 248 -3.22 -9.28 -27.18
N TYR A 249 -3.03 -10.49 -27.70
CA TYR A 249 -3.74 -10.99 -28.88
C TYR A 249 -5.26 -10.84 -28.76
N ASP A 250 -5.83 -11.22 -27.61
CA ASP A 250 -7.28 -11.17 -27.39
C ASP A 250 -7.83 -9.74 -27.42
N THR A 251 -7.08 -8.77 -26.89
CA THR A 251 -7.47 -7.36 -26.91
C THR A 251 -7.44 -6.81 -28.33
N VAL A 252 -6.34 -7.04 -29.06
CA VAL A 252 -6.16 -6.58 -30.43
C VAL A 252 -7.24 -7.19 -31.35
N LYS A 253 -7.51 -8.48 -31.18
CA LYS A 253 -8.57 -9.17 -31.91
C LYS A 253 -9.97 -8.61 -31.58
N CYS A 254 -10.27 -8.40 -30.30
CA CYS A 254 -11.56 -7.82 -29.89
C CYS A 254 -11.79 -6.41 -30.45
N ILE A 255 -10.73 -5.59 -30.52
CA ILE A 255 -10.80 -4.25 -31.12
C ILE A 255 -11.00 -4.38 -32.63
N GLY A 256 -10.14 -5.14 -33.31
CA GLY A 256 -10.18 -5.32 -34.76
C GLY A 256 -11.49 -5.92 -35.27
N GLU A 257 -12.15 -6.78 -34.49
CA GLU A 257 -13.47 -7.34 -34.79
C GLU A 257 -14.64 -6.44 -34.33
N GLY A 258 -14.39 -5.23 -33.86
CA GLY A 258 -15.42 -4.30 -33.41
C GLY A 258 -16.20 -4.75 -32.18
N ARG A 259 -15.71 -5.80 -31.48
CA ARG A 259 -16.36 -6.35 -30.28
C ARG A 259 -16.01 -5.60 -29.01
N TYR A 260 -15.12 -4.61 -29.08
CA TYR A 260 -14.71 -3.78 -27.96
C TYR A 260 -15.77 -2.71 -27.68
N LYS A 261 -16.57 -2.90 -26.62
CA LYS A 261 -17.54 -1.90 -26.18
C LYS A 261 -16.82 -0.82 -25.38
N LYS A 262 -16.73 0.39 -25.96
CA LYS A 262 -16.34 1.60 -25.24
C LYS A 262 -17.26 1.80 -24.05
N TYR A 263 -16.69 1.95 -22.84
CA TYR A 263 -17.42 2.53 -21.71
C TYR A 263 -17.58 4.04 -22.01
N LYS A 264 -18.69 4.44 -22.59
CA LYS A 264 -19.11 5.84 -22.60
C LYS A 264 -19.53 6.21 -21.18
N LYS A 265 -18.78 7.09 -20.53
CA LYS A 265 -19.31 7.87 -19.42
C LYS A 265 -20.32 8.83 -20.04
N ASP A 266 -21.59 8.61 -19.81
CA ASP A 266 -22.59 9.63 -20.06
C ASP A 266 -22.38 10.76 -19.05
N ASP A 267 -22.46 12.00 -19.49
CA ASP A 267 -22.28 13.24 -18.69
C ASP A 267 -23.29 13.38 -17.54
N THR A 268 -24.20 12.42 -17.37
CA THR A 268 -25.23 12.41 -16.32
C THR A 268 -24.89 11.57 -15.10
N GLY A 269 -23.68 10.99 -15.02
CA GLY A 269 -23.24 10.25 -13.81
C GLY A 269 -24.00 8.95 -13.51
N LYS A 270 -24.90 8.51 -14.39
CA LYS A 270 -25.62 7.24 -14.24
C LYS A 270 -25.03 6.20 -15.21
N GLN A 271 -24.39 5.19 -14.65
CA GLN A 271 -23.92 4.02 -15.39
C GLN A 271 -25.15 3.26 -15.91
N ASN A 272 -25.41 3.32 -17.22
CA ASN A 272 -26.37 2.45 -17.86
C ASN A 272 -25.70 1.12 -18.18
N ILE A 273 -25.66 0.22 -17.20
CA ILE A 273 -25.23 -1.17 -17.38
C ILE A 273 -26.40 -1.92 -17.99
N GLN A 274 -26.51 -1.91 -19.31
CA GLN A 274 -27.34 -2.89 -20.04
C GLN A 274 -26.46 -3.97 -20.63
N SER A 275 -25.91 -4.84 -19.81
CA SER A 275 -25.71 -6.23 -20.16
C SER A 275 -26.78 -7.05 -19.46
N LYS A 276 -27.74 -7.56 -20.20
CA LYS A 276 -28.67 -8.61 -19.74
C LYS A 276 -27.90 -9.90 -19.48
N LYS A 277 -27.07 -9.93 -18.43
CA LYS A 277 -26.84 -11.15 -17.65
C LYS A 277 -28.07 -11.28 -16.77
N LYS A 278 -28.79 -12.42 -16.85
CA LYS A 278 -29.82 -12.80 -15.87
C LYS A 278 -29.28 -12.45 -14.48
N GLY A 279 -29.82 -11.40 -13.87
CA GLY A 279 -29.36 -10.95 -12.57
C GLY A 279 -29.52 -12.10 -11.59
N SER A 280 -28.46 -12.51 -10.95
CA SER A 280 -28.54 -13.47 -9.86
C SER A 280 -29.47 -12.87 -8.82
N ASP A 281 -30.53 -13.59 -8.46
CA ASP A 281 -31.42 -13.15 -7.38
C ASP A 281 -30.69 -13.27 -6.04
N TRP A 282 -29.98 -12.20 -5.71
CA TRP A 282 -29.14 -12.15 -4.50
C TRP A 282 -29.96 -12.34 -3.23
N LYS A 283 -31.25 -11.95 -3.19
CA LYS A 283 -32.12 -12.18 -2.05
C LYS A 283 -32.43 -13.67 -1.86
N LYS A 284 -32.63 -14.40 -2.95
CA LYS A 284 -32.82 -15.85 -2.91
C LYS A 284 -31.52 -16.55 -2.49
N ILE A 285 -30.39 -16.19 -3.10
CA ILE A 285 -29.07 -16.77 -2.78
C ILE A 285 -28.70 -16.53 -1.33
N ASP A 286 -29.00 -15.34 -0.77
CA ASP A 286 -28.72 -15.01 0.62
C ASP A 286 -29.49 -15.92 1.59
N ARG A 287 -30.79 -16.14 1.32
CA ARG A 287 -31.60 -17.07 2.10
C ARG A 287 -31.13 -18.51 2.01
N GLU A 288 -30.75 -18.97 0.81
CA GLU A 288 -30.26 -20.33 0.58
C GLU A 288 -28.86 -20.55 1.21
N THR A 289 -28.03 -19.53 1.26
CA THR A 289 -26.69 -19.59 1.84
C THR A 289 -26.71 -19.49 3.37
N LEU A 290 -27.74 -18.85 3.97
CA LEU A 290 -27.81 -18.62 5.41
C LEU A 290 -27.70 -19.91 6.28
N PRO A 291 -28.35 -21.03 5.96
CA PRO A 291 -28.16 -22.27 6.70
C PRO A 291 -26.73 -22.79 6.67
N LEU A 292 -26.08 -22.68 5.50
CA LEU A 292 -24.67 -23.09 5.33
C LEU A 292 -23.73 -22.21 6.15
N VAL A 293 -24.00 -20.90 6.23
CA VAL A 293 -23.25 -19.98 7.10
C VAL A 293 -23.40 -20.37 8.56
N LYS A 294 -24.59 -20.72 9.04
CA LYS A 294 -24.82 -21.18 10.41
C LYS A 294 -24.02 -22.45 10.71
N THR A 295 -24.07 -23.42 9.82
CA THR A 295 -23.29 -24.68 9.95
C THR A 295 -21.79 -24.39 9.95
N ALA A 296 -21.30 -23.50 9.08
CA ALA A 296 -19.90 -23.11 9.05
C ALA A 296 -19.45 -22.40 10.33
N ILE A 297 -20.30 -21.53 10.91
CA ILE A 297 -20.05 -20.87 12.20
C ILE A 297 -19.91 -21.90 13.32
N SER A 298 -20.87 -22.83 13.44
CA SER A 298 -20.80 -23.91 14.43
C SER A 298 -19.56 -24.78 14.25
N GLY A 299 -19.25 -25.18 13.01
CA GLY A 299 -18.03 -25.93 12.71
C GLY A 299 -16.74 -25.21 13.12
N ILE A 300 -16.66 -23.88 12.89
CA ILE A 300 -15.48 -23.08 13.29
C ILE A 300 -15.41 -22.97 14.82
N ARG A 301 -16.54 -22.87 15.52
CA ARG A 301 -16.57 -22.72 16.97
C ARG A 301 -16.23 -24.02 17.69
N GLU A 302 -16.77 -25.14 17.22
CA GLU A 302 -16.64 -26.45 17.85
C GLU A 302 -15.45 -27.25 17.36
N ASP A 303 -14.80 -26.75 16.30
CA ASP A 303 -13.74 -27.35 15.51
C ASP A 303 -13.82 -28.87 15.38
N LYS A 304 -14.66 -29.30 14.47
CA LYS A 304 -14.69 -30.70 13.99
C LYS A 304 -13.58 -31.00 12.96
N SER A 305 -12.60 -30.07 12.81
CA SER A 305 -11.43 -30.30 11.96
C SER A 305 -10.42 -31.22 12.61
N GLN A 306 -9.46 -31.74 11.84
CA GLN A 306 -8.54 -32.83 12.22
C GLN A 306 -7.77 -32.67 13.55
N ASN A 307 -7.76 -31.46 14.16
CA ASN A 307 -7.03 -31.21 15.41
C ASN A 307 -7.90 -30.72 16.58
N GLY A 308 -9.23 -30.68 16.45
CA GLY A 308 -10.16 -30.30 17.53
C GLY A 308 -9.99 -28.87 18.10
N LYS A 309 -9.11 -28.04 17.53
CA LYS A 309 -8.75 -26.73 18.05
C LYS A 309 -9.73 -25.64 17.60
N PRO A 310 -10.41 -24.93 18.51
CA PRO A 310 -11.42 -23.94 18.15
C PRO A 310 -10.85 -22.79 17.33
N GLY A 311 -11.51 -22.48 16.22
CA GLY A 311 -11.19 -21.37 15.32
C GLY A 311 -11.89 -20.08 15.74
N ARG A 312 -11.36 -18.92 15.35
CA ARG A 312 -12.02 -17.64 15.56
C ARG A 312 -13.06 -17.39 14.48
N VAL A 313 -14.28 -17.05 14.87
CA VAL A 313 -15.34 -16.70 13.92
C VAL A 313 -15.08 -15.30 13.34
N THR A 314 -14.80 -15.27 12.06
CA THR A 314 -14.59 -14.06 11.27
C THR A 314 -15.25 -14.23 9.91
N GLU A 315 -15.57 -13.12 9.23
CA GLU A 315 -16.12 -13.15 7.87
C GLU A 315 -15.23 -13.94 6.92
N TYR A 316 -13.91 -13.76 7.03
CA TYR A 316 -12.92 -14.51 6.25
C TYR A 316 -12.94 -16.02 6.55
N ALA A 317 -13.01 -16.41 7.83
CA ALA A 317 -13.02 -17.83 8.20
C ALA A 317 -14.28 -18.53 7.66
N VAL A 318 -15.43 -17.88 7.74
CA VAL A 318 -16.72 -18.39 7.22
C VAL A 318 -16.71 -18.47 5.70
N THR A 319 -16.25 -17.44 5.00
CA THR A 319 -16.15 -17.46 3.53
C THR A 319 -15.19 -18.55 3.04
N LYS A 320 -14.06 -18.73 3.74
CA LYS A 320 -13.11 -19.79 3.45
C LYS A 320 -13.71 -21.19 3.65
N ALA A 321 -14.44 -21.39 4.75
CA ALA A 321 -15.10 -22.66 5.05
C ALA A 321 -16.18 -23.02 4.01
N LEU A 322 -16.84 -22.01 3.45
CA LEU A 322 -17.85 -22.17 2.40
C LEU A 322 -17.29 -22.21 0.97
N GLY A 323 -15.98 -22.00 0.79
CA GLY A 323 -15.37 -21.87 -0.55
C GLY A 323 -15.87 -20.65 -1.34
N LEU A 324 -16.38 -19.62 -0.65
CA LEU A 324 -16.93 -18.43 -1.29
C LEU A 324 -15.85 -17.35 -1.46
N PRO A 325 -15.83 -16.64 -2.61
CA PRO A 325 -15.00 -15.44 -2.76
C PRO A 325 -15.38 -14.37 -1.72
N SER A 326 -14.41 -13.75 -1.05
CA SER A 326 -14.65 -12.73 0.00
C SER A 326 -15.57 -11.60 -0.45
N LYS A 327 -15.49 -11.17 -1.71
CA LYS A 327 -16.37 -10.15 -2.31
C LYS A 327 -17.84 -10.57 -2.38
N ARG A 328 -18.14 -11.85 -2.35
CA ARG A 328 -19.53 -12.36 -2.47
C ARG A 328 -20.32 -12.09 -1.21
N MET A 329 -19.67 -12.06 -0.05
CA MET A 329 -20.35 -11.80 1.23
C MET A 329 -20.97 -10.39 1.30
N CYS A 330 -20.43 -9.42 0.56
CA CYS A 330 -21.03 -8.07 0.46
C CYS A 330 -22.42 -8.07 -0.19
N GLN A 331 -22.76 -9.11 -0.97
CA GLN A 331 -24.05 -9.30 -1.64
C GLN A 331 -25.06 -10.09 -0.78
N LEU A 332 -24.64 -10.56 0.40
CA LEU A 332 -25.40 -11.47 1.26
C LEU A 332 -25.63 -10.84 2.66
N PRO A 333 -26.53 -9.83 2.78
CA PRO A 333 -26.71 -9.09 4.02
C PRO A 333 -27.22 -9.93 5.20
N LEU A 334 -28.10 -10.92 4.98
CA LEU A 334 -28.60 -11.80 6.04
C LEU A 334 -27.48 -12.70 6.58
N CYS A 335 -26.67 -13.27 5.68
CA CYS A 335 -25.48 -14.05 6.04
C CYS A 335 -24.48 -13.22 6.84
N ARG A 336 -24.25 -11.97 6.44
CA ARG A 336 -23.36 -11.05 7.13
C ARG A 336 -23.85 -10.68 8.53
N LEU A 337 -25.13 -10.41 8.68
CA LEU A 337 -25.76 -10.17 9.99
C LEU A 337 -25.61 -11.38 10.92
N GLU A 338 -25.78 -12.59 10.39
CA GLU A 338 -25.60 -13.80 11.17
C GLU A 338 -24.16 -13.97 11.65
N ILE A 339 -23.17 -13.75 10.77
CA ILE A 339 -21.77 -13.78 11.16
C ILE A 339 -21.45 -12.73 12.23
N GLN A 340 -22.03 -11.53 12.15
CA GLN A 340 -21.81 -10.48 13.14
C GLN A 340 -22.26 -10.86 14.55
N LYS A 341 -23.34 -11.65 14.69
CA LYS A 341 -23.81 -12.13 16.01
C LYS A 341 -22.76 -12.99 16.72
N TYR A 342 -21.96 -13.73 15.95
CA TYR A 342 -20.96 -14.66 16.48
C TYR A 342 -19.52 -14.17 16.33
N LYS A 343 -19.34 -12.94 15.81
CA LYS A 343 -18.02 -12.33 15.66
C LYS A 343 -17.39 -12.11 17.04
N GLU A 344 -16.24 -12.69 17.23
CA GLU A 344 -15.52 -12.67 18.51
C GLU A 344 -14.38 -11.67 18.48
N GLU A 345 -14.21 -10.93 19.57
CA GLU A 345 -12.96 -10.21 19.86
C GLU A 345 -11.87 -11.20 20.30
N TYR A 346 -10.61 -10.83 20.18
CA TYR A 346 -9.50 -11.72 20.52
C TYR A 346 -9.55 -12.24 21.95
N PRO A 347 -9.81 -11.45 23.00
CA PRO A 347 -9.85 -11.95 24.37
C PRO A 347 -10.92 -13.02 24.59
N ARG A 348 -12.10 -12.88 23.99
CA ARG A 348 -13.15 -13.87 24.06
C ARG A 348 -12.80 -15.17 23.33
N TYR A 349 -12.25 -15.04 22.12
CA TYR A 349 -11.73 -16.19 21.39
C TYR A 349 -10.62 -16.92 22.15
N TRP A 350 -9.70 -16.17 22.78
CA TRP A 350 -8.64 -16.78 23.59
C TRP A 350 -9.18 -17.51 24.81
N ALA A 351 -10.22 -16.98 25.47
CA ALA A 351 -10.88 -17.68 26.59
C ALA A 351 -11.41 -19.05 26.16
N ARG A 352 -12.13 -19.11 25.05
CA ARG A 352 -12.64 -20.38 24.50
C ARG A 352 -11.52 -21.34 24.12
N LYS A 353 -10.44 -20.84 23.56
CA LYS A 353 -9.25 -21.63 23.20
C LYS A 353 -8.51 -22.16 24.44
N VAL A 354 -8.47 -21.40 25.52
CA VAL A 354 -7.89 -21.84 26.79
C VAL A 354 -8.76 -22.93 27.42
N VAL A 355 -10.08 -22.74 27.47
CA VAL A 355 -11.01 -23.77 28.00
C VAL A 355 -10.87 -25.10 27.24
N TRP A 356 -10.82 -25.01 25.90
CA TRP A 356 -10.56 -26.20 25.07
C TRP A 356 -9.22 -26.87 25.43
N ALA A 357 -8.14 -26.07 25.55
CA ALA A 357 -6.82 -26.65 25.89
C ALA A 357 -6.80 -27.33 27.28
N VAL A 358 -7.51 -26.75 28.25
CA VAL A 358 -7.68 -27.34 29.57
C VAL A 358 -8.43 -28.67 29.48
N GLN A 359 -9.52 -28.73 28.71
CA GLN A 359 -10.29 -29.97 28.49
C GLN A 359 -9.43 -31.05 27.81
N GLU A 360 -8.60 -30.70 26.84
CA GLU A 360 -7.70 -31.65 26.17
C GLU A 360 -6.59 -32.15 27.13
N VAL A 361 -6.02 -31.27 27.96
CA VAL A 361 -5.03 -31.69 28.98
C VAL A 361 -5.66 -32.68 29.96
N LEU A 362 -6.84 -32.37 30.48
CA LEU A 362 -7.55 -33.25 31.42
C LEU A 362 -7.99 -34.58 30.79
N LYS A 363 -8.43 -34.53 29.52
CA LYS A 363 -8.81 -35.74 28.77
C LYS A 363 -7.63 -36.68 28.54
N ASN A 364 -6.43 -36.17 28.39
CA ASN A 364 -5.21 -36.95 28.22
C ASN A 364 -4.64 -37.46 29.55
N GLY A 365 -5.25 -37.10 30.69
CA GLY A 365 -4.77 -37.48 32.03
C GLY A 365 -3.51 -36.70 32.47
N ASP A 366 -3.16 -35.64 31.75
CA ASP A 366 -2.00 -34.82 32.07
C ASP A 366 -2.30 -33.86 33.25
N GLU A 367 -1.26 -33.47 33.98
CA GLU A 367 -1.37 -32.46 35.03
C GLU A 367 -1.57 -31.07 34.41
N LEU A 368 -2.53 -30.32 34.94
CA LEU A 368 -2.86 -28.98 34.45
C LEU A 368 -1.75 -27.99 34.87
N ASN A 369 -0.96 -27.56 33.93
CA ASN A 369 0.05 -26.51 34.14
C ASN A 369 0.12 -25.53 32.98
N TRP A 370 0.69 -24.35 33.24
CA TRP A 370 0.82 -23.27 32.28
C TRP A 370 1.55 -23.68 30.98
N LYS A 371 2.60 -24.52 31.09
CA LYS A 371 3.42 -24.92 29.94
C LYS A 371 2.59 -25.69 28.93
N ARG A 372 1.77 -26.62 29.39
CA ARG A 372 0.85 -27.43 28.55
C ARG A 372 -0.22 -26.57 27.88
N ILE A 373 -0.83 -25.65 28.63
CA ILE A 373 -1.82 -24.71 28.06
C ILE A 373 -1.17 -23.88 26.96
N ARG A 374 0.04 -23.37 27.18
CA ARG A 374 0.78 -22.59 26.19
C ARG A 374 1.13 -23.40 24.94
N GLU A 375 1.58 -24.63 25.07
CA GLU A 375 1.91 -25.52 23.95
C GLU A 375 0.68 -25.71 23.03
N LEU A 376 -0.48 -25.97 23.61
CA LEU A 376 -1.73 -26.18 22.86
C LEU A 376 -2.28 -24.89 22.27
N THR A 377 -2.23 -23.79 23.00
CA THR A 377 -2.86 -22.52 22.60
C THR A 377 -1.93 -21.61 21.81
N ASN A 378 -0.62 -21.71 21.99
CA ASN A 378 0.38 -20.79 21.47
C ASN A 378 0.12 -19.32 21.90
N LEU A 379 -0.44 -19.12 23.10
CA LEU A 379 -0.73 -17.81 23.67
C LEU A 379 0.40 -17.34 24.60
N ARG A 380 0.63 -16.02 24.61
CA ARG A 380 1.55 -15.38 25.57
C ARG A 380 0.83 -15.18 26.90
N LYS A 381 1.56 -15.07 28.02
CA LYS A 381 0.99 -14.83 29.35
C LYS A 381 0.08 -13.58 29.39
N THR A 382 0.50 -12.50 28.73
CA THR A 382 -0.29 -11.27 28.59
C THR A 382 -1.64 -11.46 27.86
N ASN A 383 -1.70 -12.31 26.86
CA ASN A 383 -2.95 -12.62 26.15
C ASN A 383 -3.92 -13.42 27.05
N LEU A 384 -3.39 -14.25 27.92
CA LEU A 384 -4.17 -15.01 28.89
C LEU A 384 -4.79 -14.14 29.95
N GLN A 385 -4.03 -13.18 30.48
CA GLN A 385 -4.56 -12.21 31.43
C GLN A 385 -5.73 -11.43 30.85
N GLN A 386 -5.67 -11.09 29.55
CA GLN A 386 -6.75 -10.41 28.84
C GLN A 386 -8.00 -11.27 28.65
N CYS A 387 -7.88 -12.58 28.63
CA CYS A 387 -9.03 -13.48 28.47
C CYS A 387 -9.73 -13.83 29.79
N PHE A 388 -9.14 -13.56 30.95
CA PHE A 388 -9.69 -13.91 32.26
C PHE A 388 -11.13 -13.44 32.50
N PRO A 389 -11.53 -12.19 32.14
CA PRO A 389 -12.92 -11.76 32.30
C PRO A 389 -13.92 -12.57 31.48
N TYR A 390 -13.46 -13.22 30.41
CA TYR A 390 -14.33 -13.96 29.49
C TYR A 390 -14.42 -15.46 29.78
N LEU A 391 -13.56 -16.02 30.67
CA LEU A 391 -13.59 -17.43 31.02
C LEU A 391 -14.92 -17.88 31.62
N ILE A 392 -15.55 -17.01 32.42
CA ILE A 392 -16.85 -17.30 33.04
C ILE A 392 -18.00 -17.48 32.05
N TYR A 393 -17.85 -17.03 30.80
CA TYR A 393 -18.82 -17.23 29.75
C TYR A 393 -18.61 -18.48 28.92
N GLU A 394 -17.46 -19.13 29.11
CA GLU A 394 -17.06 -20.30 28.32
C GLU A 394 -16.95 -21.58 29.18
N THR A 395 -16.94 -21.46 30.51
CA THR A 395 -16.89 -22.60 31.45
C THR A 395 -17.48 -22.23 32.81
N GLU A 396 -17.67 -23.22 33.65
CA GLU A 396 -18.16 -23.03 35.02
C GLU A 396 -17.21 -22.20 35.87
N LYS A 397 -17.76 -21.44 36.82
CA LYS A 397 -17.02 -20.49 37.65
C LYS A 397 -15.85 -21.13 38.39
N GLU A 398 -16.05 -22.33 38.95
CA GLU A 398 -15.00 -23.06 39.65
C GLU A 398 -13.83 -23.45 38.74
N VAL A 399 -14.15 -23.91 37.52
CA VAL A 399 -13.12 -24.22 36.50
C VAL A 399 -12.40 -22.95 36.04
N ALA A 400 -13.12 -21.84 35.84
CA ALA A 400 -12.50 -20.57 35.48
C ALA A 400 -11.52 -20.08 36.54
N GLU A 401 -11.86 -20.16 37.83
CA GLU A 401 -10.96 -19.80 38.94
C GLU A 401 -9.74 -20.73 39.02
N LYS A 402 -9.92 -22.03 38.81
CA LYS A 402 -8.81 -23.01 38.74
C LYS A 402 -7.87 -22.74 37.57
N ILE A 403 -8.40 -22.32 36.42
CA ILE A 403 -7.60 -21.91 35.26
C ILE A 403 -6.78 -20.65 35.60
N LYS A 404 -7.40 -19.65 36.22
CA LYS A 404 -6.70 -18.41 36.62
C LYS A 404 -5.55 -18.71 37.59
N SER A 405 -5.81 -19.48 38.65
CA SER A 405 -4.79 -19.84 39.64
C SER A 405 -3.61 -20.60 39.04
N THR A 406 -3.88 -21.50 38.07
CA THR A 406 -2.84 -22.26 37.35
C THR A 406 -1.96 -21.38 36.46
N ILE A 407 -2.51 -20.25 35.95
CA ILE A 407 -1.81 -19.34 35.03
C ILE A 407 -1.06 -18.23 35.77
N GLU A 408 -1.53 -17.85 36.95
CA GLU A 408 -0.90 -16.81 37.77
C GLU A 408 0.40 -17.28 38.46
N ILE A 409 0.60 -18.59 38.58
CA ILE A 409 1.86 -19.18 39.03
C ILE A 409 2.86 -19.23 37.86
#